data_f7098b94a6cc7b6f9fcc0c52c25087bb
#
_entry.id   f7098b94a6cc7b6f9fcc0c52c25087bb
#
_cell.length_a   1.000
_cell.length_b   1.000
_cell.length_c   1.000
_cell.angle_alpha   90.00
_cell.angle_beta   90.00
_cell.angle_gamma   90.00
#
_symmetry.space_group_name_H-M   'P 1'
#
loop_
_entity.id
_entity.type
_entity.pdbx_description
1 polymer ?
#
loop_
_entity_poly.entity_id
_entity_poly.type
_entity_poly.pdbx_seq_one_letter_code
_entity_poly.pdbx_strand_id
1 'polypeptide(L)'
;MERYLYNSGIKKIEYYLKRYNLLDLKISKLSEFADDYNYSNGYNKWLKNKCSSLEEDAIRNIEIEQRIYKIRKWQSLINAILEHYKSKDKVKYKFICLKYFKKLTPIKIQERMNLTEQEQDDLTKVILNFILSVAIKKNMLKEVEV
;
A
#
# COMPACT_ATOMS: atom_id res chain seq x y z
N MET A 1 22.98 8.63 -1.01
CA MET A 1 22.25 7.57 -1.69
C MET A 1 21.38 6.73 -0.74
N GLU A 2 21.96 6.18 0.30
CA GLU A 2 21.23 5.46 1.33
C GLU A 2 20.10 6.28 1.96
N ARG A 3 20.36 7.55 2.22
CA ARG A 3 19.36 8.45 2.80
C ARG A 3 18.19 8.70 1.86
N TYR A 4 18.48 8.79 0.56
CA TYR A 4 17.44 8.94 -0.46
C TYR A 4 16.55 7.68 -0.53
N LEU A 5 17.17 6.51 -0.56
CA LEU A 5 16.45 5.23 -0.58
C LEU A 5 15.60 5.06 0.67
N TYR A 6 16.14 5.42 1.82
CA TYR A 6 15.44 5.36 3.09
C TYR A 6 14.19 6.25 3.07
N ASN A 7 14.35 7.53 2.71
CA ASN A 7 13.24 8.47 2.68
C ASN A 7 12.16 8.06 1.69
N SER A 8 12.55 7.57 0.52
CA SER A 8 11.63 7.12 -0.51
C SER A 8 10.85 5.89 -0.05
N GLY A 9 11.53 4.93 0.59
CA GLY A 9 10.89 3.74 1.16
C GLY A 9 9.90 4.08 2.26
N ILE A 10 10.27 4.97 3.17
CA ILE A 10 9.38 5.42 4.26
C ILE A 10 8.13 6.09 3.71
N LYS A 11 8.26 6.96 2.71
CA LYS A 11 7.12 7.62 2.08
C LYS A 11 6.16 6.59 1.46
N LYS A 12 6.70 5.57 0.83
CA LYS A 12 5.90 4.52 0.21
C LYS A 12 5.15 3.70 1.26
N ILE A 13 5.81 3.36 2.35
CA ILE A 13 5.19 2.65 3.47
C ILE A 13 4.06 3.49 4.07
N GLU A 14 4.30 4.76 4.33
CA GLU A 14 3.28 5.66 4.85
C GLU A 14 2.09 5.79 3.90
N TYR A 15 2.36 5.84 2.60
CA TYR A 15 1.30 5.88 1.59
C TYR A 15 0.35 4.70 1.74
N TYR A 16 0.88 3.49 1.86
CA TYR A 16 0.05 2.28 1.99
C TYR A 16 -0.59 2.15 3.36
N LEU A 17 0.09 2.57 4.44
CA LEU A 17 -0.50 2.57 5.77
C LEU A 17 -1.71 3.49 5.85
N LYS A 18 -1.59 4.69 5.32
CA LYS A 18 -2.69 5.68 5.33
C LYS A 18 -3.90 5.21 4.52
N ARG A 19 -3.67 4.36 3.54
CA ARG A 19 -4.71 3.88 2.61
C ARG A 19 -5.07 2.41 2.81
N TYR A 20 -4.57 1.79 3.87
CA TYR A 20 -4.74 0.35 4.08
C TYR A 20 -6.20 -0.07 4.04
N ASN A 21 -7.09 0.67 4.70
CA ASN A 21 -8.52 0.37 4.74
C ASN A 21 -9.22 0.53 3.38
N LEU A 22 -8.58 1.21 2.43
CA LEU A 22 -9.12 1.46 1.10
C LEU A 22 -8.50 0.59 0.01
N LEU A 23 -7.53 -0.27 0.36
CA LEU A 23 -6.82 -1.08 -0.64
C LEU A 23 -7.73 -2.09 -1.32
N ASP A 24 -8.63 -2.74 -0.58
CA ASP A 24 -9.60 -3.66 -1.16
C ASP A 24 -10.52 -2.96 -2.15
N LEU A 25 -10.98 -1.76 -1.81
CA LEU A 25 -11.80 -0.95 -2.70
C LEU A 25 -11.04 -0.57 -3.97
N LYS A 26 -9.77 -0.21 -3.83
CA LYS A 26 -8.92 0.14 -4.98
C LYS A 26 -8.72 -1.06 -5.91
N ILE A 27 -8.50 -2.25 -5.35
CA ILE A 27 -8.39 -3.49 -6.12
C ILE A 27 -9.69 -3.75 -6.88
N SER A 28 -10.83 -3.63 -6.20
CA SER A 28 -12.15 -3.83 -6.82
C SER A 28 -12.38 -2.87 -7.99
N LYS A 29 -12.04 -1.60 -7.81
CA LYS A 29 -12.18 -0.59 -8.88
C LYS A 29 -11.28 -0.87 -10.08
N LEU A 30 -10.05 -1.31 -9.84
CA LEU A 30 -9.13 -1.67 -10.92
C LEU A 30 -9.64 -2.90 -11.68
N SER A 31 -10.18 -3.88 -10.97
CA SER A 31 -10.75 -5.08 -11.58
C SER A 31 -11.98 -4.75 -12.42
N GLU A 32 -12.88 -3.92 -11.91
CA GLU A 32 -14.06 -3.45 -12.64
C GLU A 32 -13.65 -2.67 -13.90
N PHE A 33 -12.66 -1.81 -13.78
CA PHE A 33 -12.17 -1.03 -14.91
C PHE A 33 -11.61 -1.95 -16.01
N ALA A 34 -10.88 -2.99 -15.64
CA ALA A 34 -10.35 -3.96 -16.61
C ALA A 34 -11.49 -4.69 -17.32
N ASP A 35 -12.50 -5.14 -16.59
CA ASP A 35 -13.65 -5.85 -17.15
C ASP A 35 -14.46 -4.95 -18.09
N ASP A 36 -14.77 -3.73 -17.66
CA ASP A 36 -15.50 -2.74 -18.46
C ASP A 36 -14.72 -2.39 -19.73
N TYR A 37 -13.42 -2.17 -19.60
CA TYR A 37 -12.55 -1.84 -20.71
C TYR A 37 -12.51 -2.99 -21.73
N ASN A 38 -12.35 -4.22 -21.26
CA ASN A 38 -12.32 -5.40 -22.11
C ASN A 38 -13.63 -5.58 -22.87
N TYR A 39 -14.74 -5.40 -22.18
CA TYR A 39 -16.07 -5.51 -22.79
C TYR A 39 -16.26 -4.47 -23.88
N SER A 40 -16.01 -3.19 -23.56
CA SER A 40 -16.17 -2.09 -24.49
C SER A 40 -15.24 -2.22 -25.68
N ASN A 41 -14.00 -2.60 -25.46
CA ASN A 41 -13.01 -2.76 -26.52
C ASN A 41 -13.26 -3.99 -27.39
N GLY A 42 -13.80 -5.04 -26.83
CA GLY A 42 -14.21 -6.21 -27.59
C GLY A 42 -15.25 -5.84 -28.65
N TYR A 43 -16.24 -5.04 -28.26
CA TYR A 43 -17.25 -4.52 -29.17
C TYR A 43 -16.65 -3.62 -30.24
N ASN A 44 -15.80 -2.68 -29.84
CA ASN A 44 -15.13 -1.76 -30.76
C ASN A 44 -14.19 -2.48 -31.72
N LYS A 45 -13.50 -3.51 -31.28
CA LYS A 45 -12.64 -4.34 -32.15
C LYS A 45 -13.44 -5.00 -33.23
N TRP A 46 -14.57 -5.56 -32.87
CA TRP A 46 -15.46 -6.20 -33.83
C TRP A 46 -15.88 -5.22 -34.90
N LEU A 47 -16.23 -3.99 -34.50
CA LEU A 47 -16.65 -2.93 -35.42
C LEU A 47 -15.51 -2.43 -36.31
N LYS A 48 -14.32 -2.25 -35.73
CA LYS A 48 -13.17 -1.66 -36.42
C LYS A 48 -12.30 -2.69 -37.13
N ASN A 49 -12.41 -3.94 -36.76
CA ASN A 49 -11.63 -5.06 -37.29
C ASN A 49 -10.12 -4.75 -37.34
N LYS A 50 -9.57 -4.27 -36.22
CA LYS A 50 -8.17 -3.87 -36.12
C LYS A 50 -7.38 -4.76 -35.14
N CYS A 51 -6.32 -5.40 -35.65
CA CYS A 51 -5.45 -6.28 -34.85
C CYS A 51 -4.63 -5.51 -33.82
N SER A 52 -4.22 -4.27 -34.08
CA SER A 52 -3.42 -3.45 -33.17
C SER A 52 -4.10 -3.20 -31.84
N SER A 53 -5.42 -3.14 -31.77
CA SER A 53 -6.16 -2.93 -30.52
C SER A 53 -6.12 -4.13 -29.60
N LEU A 54 -5.90 -5.35 -30.10
CA LEU A 54 -5.73 -6.55 -29.29
C LEU A 54 -4.45 -6.50 -28.44
N GLU A 55 -3.35 -6.04 -29.07
CA GLU A 55 -2.08 -5.90 -28.37
C GLU A 55 -2.14 -4.82 -27.30
N GLU A 56 -2.76 -3.69 -27.60
CA GLU A 56 -2.95 -2.60 -26.64
C GLU A 56 -3.78 -3.04 -25.44
N ASP A 57 -4.85 -3.79 -25.68
CA ASP A 57 -5.70 -4.32 -24.61
C ASP A 57 -4.96 -5.33 -23.74
N ALA A 58 -4.18 -6.21 -24.36
CA ALA A 58 -3.38 -7.20 -23.64
C ALA A 58 -2.34 -6.50 -22.74
N ILE A 59 -1.64 -5.47 -23.27
CA ILE A 59 -0.68 -4.69 -22.50
C ILE A 59 -1.36 -4.00 -21.31
N ARG A 60 -2.51 -3.38 -21.56
CA ARG A 60 -3.26 -2.68 -20.53
C ARG A 60 -3.73 -3.62 -19.41
N ASN A 61 -4.20 -4.80 -19.77
CA ASN A 61 -4.62 -5.82 -18.81
C ASN A 61 -3.46 -6.29 -17.95
N ILE A 62 -2.29 -6.50 -18.55
CA ILE A 62 -1.08 -6.86 -17.82
C ILE A 62 -0.70 -5.76 -16.83
N GLU A 63 -0.75 -4.50 -17.25
CA GLU A 63 -0.46 -3.36 -16.37
C GLU A 63 -1.40 -3.30 -15.18
N ILE A 64 -2.70 -3.50 -15.39
CA ILE A 64 -3.71 -3.51 -14.32
C ILE A 64 -3.44 -4.66 -13.36
N GLU A 65 -3.19 -5.87 -13.88
CA GLU A 65 -2.86 -7.03 -13.06
C GLU A 65 -1.60 -6.80 -12.22
N GLN A 66 -0.58 -6.16 -12.79
CA GLN A 66 0.64 -5.82 -12.07
C GLN A 66 0.38 -4.82 -10.93
N ARG A 67 -0.48 -3.85 -11.16
CA ARG A 67 -0.88 -2.90 -10.13
C ARG A 67 -1.63 -3.59 -8.99
N ILE A 68 -2.57 -4.45 -9.31
CA ILE A 68 -3.32 -5.23 -8.32
C ILE A 68 -2.37 -6.11 -7.51
N TYR A 69 -1.45 -6.79 -8.18
CA TYR A 69 -0.46 -7.64 -7.53
C TYR A 69 0.40 -6.84 -6.54
N LYS A 70 0.85 -5.66 -6.93
CA LYS A 70 1.65 -4.77 -6.09
C LYS A 70 0.87 -4.32 -4.85
N ILE A 71 -0.39 -3.95 -5.03
CA ILE A 71 -1.27 -3.54 -3.93
C ILE A 71 -1.47 -4.71 -2.97
N ARG A 72 -1.72 -5.91 -3.48
CA ARG A 72 -1.91 -7.11 -2.65
C ARG A 72 -0.65 -7.46 -1.86
N LYS A 73 0.53 -7.27 -2.45
CA LYS A 73 1.80 -7.48 -1.74
C LYS A 73 1.93 -6.54 -0.55
N TRP A 74 1.65 -5.26 -0.74
CA TRP A 74 1.69 -4.29 0.34
C TRP A 74 0.63 -4.56 1.39
N GLN A 75 -0.57 -4.92 0.97
CA GLN A 75 -1.65 -5.29 1.87
C GLN A 75 -1.25 -6.49 2.75
N SER A 76 -0.67 -7.53 2.15
CA SER A 76 -0.19 -8.71 2.88
C SER A 76 0.93 -8.37 3.85
N LEU A 77 1.86 -7.50 3.45
CA LEU A 77 2.95 -7.06 4.32
C LEU A 77 2.39 -6.33 5.54
N ILE A 78 1.53 -5.37 5.33
CA ILE A 78 0.94 -4.58 6.42
C ILE A 78 0.11 -5.50 7.33
N ASN A 79 -0.67 -6.40 6.76
CA ASN A 79 -1.43 -7.37 7.54
C ASN A 79 -0.52 -8.23 8.43
N ALA A 80 0.60 -8.70 7.89
CA ALA A 80 1.57 -9.49 8.65
C ALA A 80 2.20 -8.66 9.78
N ILE A 81 2.51 -7.39 9.53
CA ILE A 81 3.03 -6.47 10.54
C ILE A 81 2.02 -6.25 11.66
N LEU A 82 0.76 -6.03 11.29
CA LEU A 82 -0.32 -5.83 12.26
C LEU A 82 -0.52 -7.08 13.14
N GLU A 83 -0.51 -8.25 12.55
CA GLU A 83 -0.63 -9.51 13.30
C GLU A 83 0.56 -9.71 14.23
N HIS A 84 1.77 -9.39 13.77
CA HIS A 84 2.97 -9.44 14.59
C HIS A 84 2.84 -8.54 15.84
N TYR A 85 2.48 -7.28 15.65
CA TYR A 85 2.33 -6.35 16.77
C TYR A 85 1.14 -6.70 17.66
N LYS A 86 0.05 -7.18 17.09
CA LYS A 86 -1.11 -7.59 17.87
C LYS A 86 -0.76 -8.69 18.87
N SER A 87 0.14 -9.61 18.50
CA SER A 87 0.56 -10.68 19.37
C SER A 87 1.75 -10.33 20.27
N LYS A 88 2.68 -9.48 19.80
CA LYS A 88 3.95 -9.22 20.49
C LYS A 88 4.04 -7.83 21.14
N ASP A 89 3.37 -6.83 20.60
CA ASP A 89 3.46 -5.46 21.09
C ASP A 89 2.16 -4.71 20.84
N LYS A 90 1.23 -4.86 21.77
CA LYS A 90 -0.12 -4.29 21.64
C LYS A 90 -0.12 -2.76 21.64
N VAL A 91 0.89 -2.13 22.22
CA VAL A 91 1.00 -0.66 22.22
C VAL A 91 1.23 -0.16 20.82
N LYS A 92 2.16 -0.77 20.09
CA LYS A 92 2.43 -0.41 18.68
C LYS A 92 1.23 -0.71 17.80
N TYR A 93 0.57 -1.83 18.01
CA TYR A 93 -0.65 -2.18 17.27
C TYR A 93 -1.73 -1.10 17.44
N LYS A 94 -2.01 -0.74 18.69
CA LYS A 94 -3.01 0.28 19.00
C LYS A 94 -2.63 1.63 18.41
N PHE A 95 -1.35 1.99 18.48
CA PHE A 95 -0.85 3.26 17.94
C PHE A 95 -1.05 3.34 16.43
N ILE A 96 -0.73 2.27 15.69
CA ILE A 96 -0.95 2.22 14.24
C ILE A 96 -2.43 2.40 13.91
N CYS A 97 -3.30 1.70 14.63
CA CYS A 97 -4.75 1.80 14.40
C CYS A 97 -5.26 3.22 14.64
N LEU A 98 -4.82 3.86 15.71
CA LEU A 98 -5.27 5.21 16.02
C LEU A 98 -4.72 6.26 15.06
N LYS A 99 -3.43 6.15 14.71
CA LYS A 99 -2.77 7.14 13.86
C LYS A 99 -3.15 7.00 12.39
N TYR A 100 -3.07 5.79 11.84
CA TYR A 100 -3.20 5.59 10.39
C TYR A 100 -4.60 5.19 9.95
N PHE A 101 -5.30 4.41 10.76
CA PHE A 101 -6.62 3.90 10.36
C PHE A 101 -7.75 4.81 10.84
N LYS A 102 -7.71 5.25 12.07
CA LYS A 102 -8.69 6.20 12.60
C LYS A 102 -8.31 7.65 12.35
N LYS A 103 -7.05 7.88 11.95
CA LYS A 103 -6.51 9.20 11.60
C LYS A 103 -6.71 10.25 12.70
N LEU A 104 -6.46 9.85 13.92
CA LEU A 104 -6.56 10.77 15.07
C LEU A 104 -5.38 11.74 15.08
N THR A 105 -5.63 12.95 15.57
CA THR A 105 -4.59 13.96 15.78
C THR A 105 -3.66 13.52 16.90
N PRO A 106 -2.40 14.05 16.95
CA PRO A 106 -1.48 13.74 18.05
C PRO A 106 -2.07 14.04 19.44
N ILE A 107 -2.86 15.10 19.56
CA ILE A 107 -3.52 15.47 20.83
C ILE A 107 -4.49 14.36 21.26
N LYS A 108 -5.29 13.85 20.34
CA LYS A 108 -6.26 12.79 20.63
C LYS A 108 -5.57 11.46 20.96
N ILE A 109 -4.47 11.16 20.30
CA ILE A 109 -3.67 9.97 20.60
C ILE A 109 -3.07 10.09 22.00
N GLN A 110 -2.56 11.27 22.37
CA GLN A 110 -2.04 11.55 23.70
C GLN A 110 -3.11 11.30 24.77
N GLU A 111 -4.32 11.76 24.52
CA GLU A 111 -5.44 11.56 25.45
C GLU A 111 -5.78 10.07 25.64
N ARG A 112 -5.73 9.29 24.57
CA ARG A 112 -6.12 7.87 24.61
C ARG A 112 -5.01 6.93 25.07
N MET A 113 -3.74 7.24 24.73
CA MET A 113 -2.61 6.36 25.01
C MET A 113 -1.64 6.91 26.04
N ASN A 114 -1.83 8.15 26.46
CA ASN A 114 -0.95 8.83 27.40
C ASN A 114 0.50 8.90 26.88
N LEU A 115 0.65 9.15 25.59
CA LEU A 115 1.95 9.31 24.93
C LEU A 115 2.15 10.78 24.55
N THR A 116 3.30 11.35 24.92
CA THR A 116 3.65 12.69 24.49
C THR A 116 3.87 12.72 22.98
N GLU A 117 3.86 13.91 22.39
CA GLU A 117 4.12 14.06 20.95
C GLU A 117 5.48 13.49 20.55
N GLN A 118 6.50 13.72 21.40
CA GLN A 118 7.84 13.17 21.14
C GLN A 118 7.83 11.64 21.19
N GLU A 119 7.15 11.05 22.16
CA GLU A 119 7.02 9.60 22.25
C GLU A 119 6.29 9.01 21.04
N GLN A 120 5.28 9.72 20.54
CA GLN A 120 4.57 9.33 19.33
C GLN A 120 5.49 9.36 18.09
N ASP A 121 6.33 10.40 17.96
CA ASP A 121 7.29 10.51 16.86
C ASP A 121 8.33 9.40 16.92
N ASP A 122 8.85 9.10 18.09
CA ASP A 122 9.81 8.01 18.28
C ASP A 122 9.19 6.66 17.93
N LEU A 123 7.97 6.44 18.37
CA LEU A 123 7.22 5.21 18.09
C LEU A 123 6.97 5.06 16.58
N THR A 124 6.61 6.16 15.92
CA THR A 124 6.42 6.19 14.46
C THR A 124 7.69 5.76 13.74
N LYS A 125 8.85 6.30 14.13
CA LYS A 125 10.13 5.95 13.51
C LYS A 125 10.47 4.48 13.70
N VAL A 126 10.26 3.94 14.89
CA VAL A 126 10.51 2.52 15.15
C VAL A 126 9.63 1.63 14.28
N ILE A 127 8.36 1.93 14.19
CA ILE A 127 7.41 1.17 13.40
C ILE A 127 7.77 1.23 11.91
N LEU A 128 8.00 2.43 11.39
CA LEU A 128 8.33 2.60 9.97
C LEU A 128 9.64 1.93 9.60
N ASN A 129 10.65 2.00 10.46
CA ASN A 129 11.92 1.33 10.23
C ASN A 129 11.77 -0.19 10.25
N PHE A 130 10.94 -0.73 11.12
CA PHE A 130 10.65 -2.16 11.15
C PHE A 130 9.99 -2.61 9.85
N ILE A 131 8.97 -1.90 9.40
CA ILE A 131 8.28 -2.20 8.15
C ILE A 131 9.24 -2.10 6.98
N LEU A 132 10.07 -1.07 6.95
CA LEU A 132 11.09 -0.88 5.91
C LEU A 132 12.05 -2.07 5.84
N SER A 133 12.55 -2.54 6.98
CA SER A 133 13.46 -3.68 7.02
C SER A 133 12.82 -4.95 6.47
N VAL A 134 11.55 -5.20 6.79
CA VAL A 134 10.82 -6.35 6.28
C VAL A 134 10.56 -6.21 4.77
N ALA A 135 10.19 -5.01 4.31
CA ALA A 135 9.95 -4.74 2.89
C ALA A 135 11.22 -4.96 2.05
N ILE A 136 12.36 -4.53 2.55
CA ILE A 136 13.66 -4.75 1.88
C ILE A 136 13.96 -6.25 1.79
N LYS A 137 13.77 -6.99 2.86
CA LYS A 137 13.99 -8.45 2.86
C LYS A 137 13.11 -9.18 1.86
N LYS A 138 11.91 -8.67 1.62
CA LYS A 138 10.95 -9.24 0.65
C LYS A 138 11.13 -8.67 -0.76
N ASN A 139 12.17 -7.88 -0.99
CA ASN A 139 12.46 -7.25 -2.29
C ASN A 139 11.33 -6.36 -2.82
N MET A 140 10.54 -5.77 -1.92
CA MET A 140 9.40 -4.94 -2.32
C MET A 140 9.80 -3.51 -2.68
N LEU A 141 11.05 -3.13 -2.42
CA LEU A 141 11.58 -1.79 -2.69
C LEU A 141 12.72 -1.80 -3.71
N LYS A 142 12.78 -2.83 -4.57
CA LYS A 142 13.81 -2.94 -5.61
C LYS A 142 13.88 -1.73 -6.53
N GLU A 143 12.74 -1.19 -6.88
CA GLU A 143 12.63 -0.02 -7.75
C GLU A 143 13.20 1.25 -7.10
N VAL A 144 13.40 1.24 -5.79
CA VAL A 144 13.94 2.37 -5.03
C VAL A 144 15.46 2.30 -4.93
N GLU A 145 16.03 1.12 -5.16
CA GLU A 145 17.48 0.88 -5.09
C GLU A 145 18.22 1.31 -6.36
N VAL A 146 17.50 1.62 -7.41
CA VAL A 146 18.03 2.08 -8.67
C VAL A 146 18.07 3.61 -8.70
#